data_6b9f7c80be4c78cccbb824956e37f3ac
#
_entry.id   6b9f7c80be4c78cccbb824956e37f3ac
#
_cell.length_a   1.000
_cell.length_b   1.000
_cell.length_c   1.000
_cell.angle_alpha   90.00
_cell.angle_beta   90.00
_cell.angle_gamma   90.00
#
_symmetry.space_group_name_H-M   'P 1'
#
loop_
_entity.id
_entity.type
_entity.pdbx_description
1 polymer ?
#
loop_
_entity_poly.entity_id
_entity_poly.type
_entity_poly.pdbx_seq_one_letter_code
_entity_poly.pdbx_strand_id
1 'polypeptide(L)'
;MREPGRRRHHRARIVGAIVGVALIAGAATFVVLWNRGSSRPVSIEEARRRAGAPGTDESTGAVPFRPAAGIYRYRGEGTEHLEKPPLTQTQGPDIPGTVTHLEGRCWRLRVDYSTNHWQSWDYCPADSGLTENAGAFFQRLDLVVATVDTSSTYTCDPPVDAIRATQRAGDHWMQECRGTSTGSDGEVISSGPYTYVGPERLDIGGTKVATLHYHRSRNLTGGQTGTEDVNVWFDAATGLPVRNQRVITVHSTSLIGGVTYEENGSFQLESMNPT
;
A
#
# COMPACT_ATOMS: atom_id res chain seq x y z
N MET A 1 -13.78 74.48 29.70
CA MET A 1 -12.70 73.52 29.32
C MET A 1 -13.34 72.15 29.10
N ARG A 2 -13.36 71.69 27.82
CA ARG A 2 -13.94 70.36 27.47
C ARG A 2 -12.81 69.38 27.22
N GLU A 3 -12.81 68.24 27.94
CA GLU A 3 -11.87 67.13 27.69
C GLU A 3 -12.27 66.35 26.42
N PRO A 4 -11.40 66.19 25.43
CA PRO A 4 -11.58 65.23 24.37
C PRO A 4 -10.51 64.11 24.50
N GLY A 5 -10.86 62.91 24.92
CA GLY A 5 -9.83 61.88 24.97
C GLY A 5 -10.26 60.44 25.19
N ARG A 6 -11.55 60.09 25.36
CA ARG A 6 -11.91 58.72 25.81
C ARG A 6 -12.53 57.79 24.76
N ARG A 7 -12.73 58.26 23.48
CA ARG A 7 -13.39 57.44 22.46
C ARG A 7 -12.46 56.72 21.47
N ARG A 8 -11.19 57.03 21.43
CA ARG A 8 -10.24 56.40 20.49
C ARG A 8 -9.69 55.02 20.91
N HIS A 9 -9.62 54.70 22.20
CA HIS A 9 -9.04 53.43 22.66
C HIS A 9 -9.97 52.22 22.53
N HIS A 10 -11.31 52.40 22.49
CA HIS A 10 -12.22 51.28 22.31
C HIS A 10 -12.23 50.72 20.87
N ARG A 11 -12.11 51.62 19.85
CA ARG A 11 -12.08 51.17 18.45
C ARG A 11 -10.79 50.39 18.10
N ALA A 12 -9.67 50.80 18.63
CA ALA A 12 -8.39 50.10 18.42
C ALA A 12 -8.39 48.70 19.06
N ARG A 13 -9.01 48.51 20.21
CA ARG A 13 -9.13 47.19 20.88
C ARG A 13 -10.06 46.22 20.14
N ILE A 14 -11.16 46.71 19.58
CA ILE A 14 -12.11 45.87 18.82
C ILE A 14 -11.49 45.44 17.49
N VAL A 15 -10.78 46.34 16.77
CA VAL A 15 -10.11 45.99 15.53
C VAL A 15 -8.98 44.96 15.77
N GLY A 16 -8.19 45.12 16.85
CA GLY A 16 -7.15 44.16 17.22
C GLY A 16 -7.72 42.76 17.57
N ALA A 17 -8.88 42.70 18.23
CA ALA A 17 -9.53 41.41 18.56
C ALA A 17 -10.08 40.70 17.30
N ILE A 18 -10.67 41.44 16.36
CA ILE A 18 -11.20 40.87 15.12
C ILE A 18 -10.08 40.34 14.21
N VAL A 19 -9.00 41.07 14.10
CA VAL A 19 -7.81 40.63 13.32
C VAL A 19 -7.18 39.40 13.97
N GLY A 20 -7.07 39.35 15.31
CA GLY A 20 -6.52 38.20 16.05
C GLY A 20 -7.37 36.93 15.84
N VAL A 21 -8.70 37.04 15.89
CA VAL A 21 -9.63 35.91 15.68
C VAL A 21 -9.58 35.46 14.21
N ALA A 22 -9.49 36.36 13.22
CA ALA A 22 -9.35 36.01 11.81
C ALA A 22 -8.02 35.28 11.52
N LEU A 23 -6.90 35.67 12.15
CA LEU A 23 -5.62 34.99 12.00
C LEU A 23 -5.62 33.60 12.66
N ILE A 24 -6.25 33.45 13.81
CA ILE A 24 -6.37 32.14 14.49
C ILE A 24 -7.29 31.21 13.69
N ALA A 25 -8.42 31.72 13.17
CA ALA A 25 -9.31 30.93 12.31
C ALA A 25 -8.62 30.56 10.99
N GLY A 26 -7.86 31.47 10.38
CA GLY A 26 -7.08 31.21 9.18
C GLY A 26 -5.98 30.16 9.40
N ALA A 27 -5.24 30.25 10.52
CA ALA A 27 -4.22 29.28 10.89
C ALA A 27 -4.82 27.90 11.21
N ALA A 28 -5.95 27.83 11.92
CA ALA A 28 -6.64 26.57 12.19
C ALA A 28 -7.18 25.93 10.92
N THR A 29 -7.75 26.70 10.01
CA THR A 29 -8.22 26.21 8.69
C THR A 29 -7.04 25.75 7.83
N PHE A 30 -5.93 26.48 7.85
CA PHE A 30 -4.71 26.10 7.13
C PHE A 30 -4.12 24.80 7.66
N VAL A 31 -4.04 24.60 8.99
CA VAL A 31 -3.56 23.34 9.60
C VAL A 31 -4.48 22.17 9.26
N VAL A 32 -5.80 22.37 9.26
CA VAL A 32 -6.77 21.32 8.89
C VAL A 32 -6.67 20.95 7.41
N LEU A 33 -6.43 21.94 6.54
CA LEU A 33 -6.20 21.69 5.10
C LEU A 33 -4.82 21.06 4.84
N TRP A 34 -3.82 21.42 5.62
CA TRP A 34 -2.47 20.86 5.53
C TRP A 34 -2.45 19.35 5.78
N ASN A 35 -3.26 18.85 6.72
CA ASN A 35 -3.30 17.44 7.08
C ASN A 35 -4.21 16.56 6.20
N ARG A 36 -4.85 17.14 5.17
CA ARG A 36 -5.69 16.37 4.24
C ARG A 36 -4.92 16.10 2.96
N GLY A 37 -4.44 14.87 2.81
CA GLY A 37 -3.96 14.38 1.53
C GLY A 37 -5.11 14.34 0.49
N SER A 38 -4.79 14.55 -0.77
CA SER A 38 -5.75 14.49 -1.89
C SER A 38 -6.09 13.05 -2.32
N SER A 39 -5.65 12.07 -1.57
CA SER A 39 -5.88 10.64 -1.80
C SER A 39 -7.37 10.29 -1.80
N ARG A 40 -7.81 9.54 -2.79
CA ARG A 40 -9.18 9.01 -2.90
C ARG A 40 -9.17 7.54 -3.32
N PRO A 41 -10.25 6.79 -3.04
CA PRO A 41 -10.40 5.42 -3.55
C PRO A 41 -10.32 5.37 -5.08
N VAL A 42 -9.78 4.28 -5.61
CA VAL A 42 -9.76 3.98 -7.06
C VAL A 42 -11.01 3.20 -7.41
N SER A 43 -11.74 3.63 -8.45
CA SER A 43 -12.89 2.86 -8.93
C SER A 43 -12.46 1.68 -9.81
N ILE A 44 -13.34 0.67 -9.92
CA ILE A 44 -13.12 -0.49 -10.81
C ILE A 44 -12.94 -0.03 -12.27
N GLU A 45 -13.74 0.96 -12.72
CA GLU A 45 -13.62 1.52 -14.06
C GLU A 45 -12.29 2.22 -14.29
N GLU A 46 -11.77 2.89 -13.28
CA GLU A 46 -10.45 3.52 -13.35
C GLU A 46 -9.34 2.48 -13.40
N ALA A 47 -9.43 1.43 -12.59
CA ALA A 47 -8.51 0.30 -12.64
C ALA A 47 -8.55 -0.39 -14.01
N ARG A 48 -9.76 -0.61 -14.58
CA ARG A 48 -9.95 -1.18 -15.93
C ARG A 48 -9.31 -0.32 -17.00
N ARG A 49 -9.48 0.99 -16.96
CA ARG A 49 -8.81 1.90 -17.94
C ARG A 49 -7.29 1.85 -17.85
N ARG A 50 -6.74 1.70 -16.64
CA ARG A 50 -5.28 1.59 -16.42
C ARG A 50 -4.73 0.25 -16.91
N ALA A 51 -5.47 -0.83 -16.70
CA ALA A 51 -5.07 -2.18 -17.12
C ALA A 51 -5.05 -2.33 -18.66
N GLY A 52 -5.77 -1.49 -19.40
CA GLY A 52 -6.00 -1.68 -20.84
C GLY A 52 -7.03 -2.78 -21.10
N ALA A 53 -7.21 -3.14 -22.36
CA ALA A 53 -8.05 -4.29 -22.70
C ALA A 53 -7.38 -5.56 -22.15
N PRO A 54 -8.12 -6.41 -21.40
CA PRO A 54 -7.56 -7.68 -20.94
C PRO A 54 -7.15 -8.48 -22.18
N GLY A 55 -5.90 -8.95 -22.20
CA GLY A 55 -5.46 -9.91 -23.21
C GLY A 55 -6.38 -11.12 -23.12
N THR A 56 -6.98 -11.51 -24.21
CA THR A 56 -7.75 -12.75 -24.31
C THR A 56 -6.79 -13.92 -24.25
N ASP A 57 -6.46 -14.36 -23.04
CA ASP A 57 -5.70 -15.58 -22.84
C ASP A 57 -6.67 -16.75 -23.00
N GLU A 58 -6.68 -17.37 -24.18
CA GLU A 58 -7.41 -18.61 -24.47
C GLU A 58 -6.77 -19.86 -23.84
N SER A 59 -6.10 -19.72 -22.70
CA SER A 59 -5.59 -20.87 -21.96
C SER A 59 -6.77 -21.64 -21.33
N THR A 60 -7.25 -22.65 -22.04
CA THR A 60 -8.42 -23.50 -21.66
C THR A 60 -8.12 -24.51 -20.56
N GLY A 61 -6.97 -24.47 -19.91
CA GLY A 61 -6.58 -25.35 -18.80
C GLY A 61 -6.36 -24.58 -17.51
N ALA A 62 -6.95 -25.03 -16.39
CA ALA A 62 -6.61 -24.50 -15.07
C ALA A 62 -5.13 -24.80 -14.76
N VAL A 63 -4.31 -23.75 -14.71
CA VAL A 63 -2.91 -23.84 -14.30
C VAL A 63 -2.85 -23.60 -12.80
N PRO A 64 -2.31 -24.54 -12.00
CA PRO A 64 -2.13 -24.31 -10.57
C PRO A 64 -1.36 -23.01 -10.30
N PHE A 65 -1.76 -22.29 -9.29
CA PHE A 65 -1.18 -21.01 -8.87
C PHE A 65 -1.17 -19.92 -9.97
N ARG A 66 -2.17 -19.93 -10.86
CA ARG A 66 -2.36 -18.87 -11.87
C ARG A 66 -3.81 -18.42 -11.86
N PRO A 67 -4.14 -17.30 -11.18
CA PRO A 67 -5.50 -16.77 -11.15
C PRO A 67 -5.92 -16.26 -12.54
N ALA A 68 -7.22 -16.17 -12.80
CA ALA A 68 -7.74 -15.56 -14.00
C ALA A 68 -7.30 -14.09 -14.09
N ALA A 69 -6.91 -13.64 -15.30
CA ALA A 69 -6.61 -12.23 -15.53
C ALA A 69 -7.90 -11.39 -15.41
N GLY A 70 -7.80 -10.18 -14.89
CA GLY A 70 -8.92 -9.28 -14.71
C GLY A 70 -8.83 -8.43 -13.45
N ILE A 71 -9.92 -7.76 -13.13
CA ILE A 71 -9.96 -6.86 -11.97
C ILE A 71 -10.79 -7.50 -10.87
N TYR A 72 -10.14 -7.71 -9.76
CA TYR A 72 -10.73 -8.24 -8.53
C TYR A 72 -11.11 -7.10 -7.60
N ARG A 73 -12.27 -7.22 -6.97
CA ARG A 73 -12.72 -6.25 -5.97
C ARG A 73 -12.31 -6.71 -4.58
N TYR A 74 -11.50 -5.90 -3.93
CA TYR A 74 -11.20 -6.04 -2.51
C TYR A 74 -11.89 -4.92 -1.74
N ARG A 75 -12.25 -5.21 -0.52
CA ARG A 75 -12.66 -4.24 0.49
C ARG A 75 -11.62 -4.18 1.58
N GLY A 76 -11.28 -2.98 2.00
CA GLY A 76 -10.26 -2.80 3.02
C GLY A 76 -10.20 -1.38 3.56
N GLU A 77 -9.32 -1.20 4.52
CA GLU A 77 -9.06 0.08 5.16
C GLU A 77 -7.60 0.17 5.55
N GLY A 78 -7.13 1.39 5.70
CA GLY A 78 -5.78 1.64 6.18
C GLY A 78 -5.51 3.12 6.34
N THR A 79 -4.40 3.38 7.00
CA THR A 79 -3.84 4.70 7.21
C THR A 79 -2.36 4.71 6.85
N GLU A 80 -1.94 5.78 6.26
CA GLU A 80 -0.56 6.11 5.97
C GLU A 80 -0.23 7.40 6.70
N HIS A 81 0.85 7.41 7.44
CA HIS A 81 1.30 8.56 8.19
C HIS A 81 2.75 8.91 7.82
N LEU A 82 2.97 10.17 7.49
CA LEU A 82 4.29 10.77 7.37
C LEU A 82 4.54 11.67 8.57
N GLU A 83 5.67 11.49 9.25
CA GLU A 83 5.98 12.28 10.45
C GLU A 83 6.37 13.71 10.12
N LYS A 84 7.17 13.93 9.04
CA LYS A 84 7.74 15.24 8.68
C LYS A 84 7.71 15.49 7.17
N PRO A 85 6.91 16.45 6.68
CA PRO A 85 5.87 17.17 7.43
C PRO A 85 4.72 16.22 7.79
N PRO A 86 3.98 16.46 8.88
CA PRO A 86 2.91 15.55 9.29
C PRO A 86 1.80 15.52 8.24
N LEU A 87 1.56 14.33 7.70
CA LEU A 87 0.51 14.06 6.73
C LEU A 87 -0.11 12.70 7.03
N THR A 88 -1.44 12.62 7.00
CA THR A 88 -2.15 11.34 7.09
C THR A 88 -3.05 11.18 5.88
N GLN A 89 -2.95 10.02 5.23
CA GLN A 89 -3.82 9.61 4.15
C GLN A 89 -4.57 8.34 4.55
N THR A 90 -5.74 8.11 3.96
CA THR A 90 -6.54 6.91 4.18
C THR A 90 -6.58 6.05 2.93
N GLN A 91 -6.72 4.75 3.12
CA GLN A 91 -6.89 3.74 2.08
C GLN A 91 -8.31 3.16 2.13
N GLY A 92 -8.79 2.65 1.01
CA GLY A 92 -10.10 2.01 0.92
C GLY A 92 -11.28 3.01 0.89
N PRO A 93 -12.54 2.55 1.11
CA PRO A 93 -12.91 1.16 1.37
C PRO A 93 -12.83 0.23 0.14
N ASP A 94 -12.97 0.76 -1.08
CA ASP A 94 -12.86 -0.01 -2.32
C ASP A 94 -11.38 -0.03 -2.77
N ILE A 95 -10.83 -1.23 -2.94
CA ILE A 95 -9.43 -1.46 -3.28
C ILE A 95 -9.41 -2.42 -4.47
N PRO A 96 -9.31 -1.94 -5.73
CA PRO A 96 -9.20 -2.82 -6.88
C PRO A 96 -7.84 -3.50 -6.93
N GLY A 97 -7.86 -4.82 -7.21
CA GLY A 97 -6.68 -5.60 -7.53
C GLY A 97 -6.71 -6.03 -9.00
N THR A 98 -5.69 -5.71 -9.76
CA THR A 98 -5.58 -6.09 -11.17
C THR A 98 -4.62 -7.27 -11.32
N VAL A 99 -5.10 -8.39 -11.84
CA VAL A 99 -4.28 -9.52 -12.26
C VAL A 99 -3.99 -9.41 -13.75
N THR A 100 -2.71 -9.40 -14.10
CA THR A 100 -2.21 -9.40 -15.48
C THR A 100 -1.30 -10.59 -15.68
N HIS A 101 -1.53 -11.37 -16.73
CA HIS A 101 -0.61 -12.45 -17.13
C HIS A 101 0.66 -11.86 -17.74
N LEU A 102 1.80 -12.38 -17.35
CA LEU A 102 3.12 -12.06 -17.86
C LEU A 102 3.61 -13.20 -18.78
N GLU A 103 4.83 -13.06 -19.31
CA GLU A 103 5.44 -14.11 -20.11
C GLU A 103 5.52 -15.45 -19.36
N GLY A 104 5.36 -16.54 -20.09
CA GLY A 104 5.33 -17.88 -19.55
C GLY A 104 4.08 -18.12 -18.71
N ARG A 105 4.29 -18.60 -17.48
CA ARG A 105 3.20 -18.89 -16.52
C ARG A 105 3.06 -17.80 -15.45
N CYS A 106 3.94 -16.79 -15.48
CA CYS A 106 3.97 -15.74 -14.47
C CYS A 106 2.76 -14.80 -14.56
N TRP A 107 2.48 -14.12 -13.49
CA TRP A 107 1.41 -13.13 -13.40
C TRP A 107 1.75 -12.06 -12.37
N ARG A 108 1.15 -10.89 -12.55
CA ARG A 108 1.28 -9.74 -11.65
C ARG A 108 -0.05 -9.50 -10.97
N LEU A 109 -0.03 -9.33 -9.66
CA LEU A 109 -1.09 -8.66 -8.93
C LEU A 109 -0.66 -7.22 -8.67
N ARG A 110 -1.48 -6.26 -9.08
CA ARG A 110 -1.37 -4.87 -8.65
C ARG A 110 -2.59 -4.51 -7.80
N VAL A 111 -2.36 -3.96 -6.63
CA VAL A 111 -3.39 -3.49 -5.70
C VAL A 111 -3.31 -1.96 -5.62
N ASP A 112 -4.40 -1.28 -5.96
CA ASP A 112 -4.51 0.18 -5.87
C ASP A 112 -5.23 0.55 -4.56
N TYR A 113 -4.48 0.88 -3.52
CA TYR A 113 -5.01 1.25 -2.20
C TYR A 113 -5.73 2.61 -2.23
N SER A 114 -5.24 3.50 -3.09
CA SER A 114 -5.80 4.81 -3.38
C SER A 114 -5.28 5.32 -4.72
N THR A 115 -5.73 6.50 -5.15
CA THR A 115 -5.17 7.17 -6.33
C THR A 115 -3.70 7.50 -6.19
N ASN A 116 -3.23 7.61 -4.94
CA ASN A 116 -1.88 8.05 -4.59
C ASN A 116 -0.98 6.91 -4.12
N HIS A 117 -1.52 5.70 -3.95
CA HIS A 117 -0.75 4.57 -3.47
C HIS A 117 -1.18 3.26 -4.15
N TRP A 118 -0.21 2.56 -4.71
CA TRP A 118 -0.39 1.19 -5.21
C TRP A 118 0.87 0.36 -4.99
N GLN A 119 0.68 -0.95 -4.94
CA GLN A 119 1.75 -1.94 -4.88
C GLN A 119 1.49 -3.09 -5.85
N SER A 120 2.56 -3.69 -6.36
CA SER A 120 2.45 -4.88 -7.21
C SER A 120 3.47 -5.94 -6.85
N TRP A 121 3.12 -7.18 -7.14
CA TRP A 121 3.95 -8.38 -6.97
C TRP A 121 3.89 -9.22 -8.23
N ASP A 122 5.04 -9.73 -8.66
CA ASP A 122 5.17 -10.66 -9.78
C ASP A 122 5.38 -12.05 -9.23
N TYR A 123 4.46 -12.93 -9.55
CA TYR A 123 4.46 -14.32 -9.13
C TYR A 123 4.66 -15.26 -10.29
N CYS A 124 5.43 -16.34 -10.08
CA CYS A 124 5.63 -17.38 -11.09
C CYS A 124 5.35 -18.75 -10.48
N PRO A 125 4.40 -19.54 -11.04
CA PRO A 125 4.26 -20.95 -10.71
C PRO A 125 5.54 -21.71 -11.05
N ALA A 126 6.01 -22.49 -10.09
CA ALA A 126 7.17 -23.36 -10.19
C ALA A 126 6.81 -24.77 -9.72
N ASP A 127 7.65 -25.76 -9.98
CA ASP A 127 7.44 -27.13 -9.51
C ASP A 127 7.45 -27.20 -7.97
N SER A 128 8.17 -26.27 -7.32
CA SER A 128 8.21 -26.13 -5.87
C SER A 128 6.99 -25.42 -5.27
N GLY A 129 6.09 -24.85 -6.09
CA GLY A 129 4.92 -24.10 -5.65
C GLY A 129 4.75 -22.78 -6.40
N LEU A 130 4.68 -21.66 -5.67
CA LEU A 130 4.58 -20.30 -6.21
C LEU A 130 5.77 -19.47 -5.71
N THR A 131 6.47 -18.78 -6.60
CA THR A 131 7.56 -17.87 -6.24
C THR A 131 7.15 -16.42 -6.43
N GLU A 132 7.67 -15.51 -5.58
CA GLU A 132 7.68 -14.07 -5.78
C GLU A 132 9.02 -13.71 -6.43
N ASN A 133 8.98 -13.04 -7.57
CA ASN A 133 10.15 -12.75 -8.39
C ASN A 133 10.53 -11.27 -8.36
N ALA A 134 9.54 -10.41 -8.32
CA ALA A 134 9.71 -8.97 -8.34
C ALA A 134 8.47 -8.24 -7.81
N GLY A 135 8.58 -6.93 -7.68
CA GLY A 135 7.46 -6.08 -7.39
C GLY A 135 7.80 -4.60 -7.51
N ALA A 136 6.78 -3.78 -7.34
CA ALA A 136 6.92 -2.34 -7.36
C ALA A 136 5.93 -1.69 -6.39
N PHE A 137 6.30 -0.51 -5.96
CA PHE A 137 5.53 0.33 -5.05
C PHE A 137 5.52 1.75 -5.60
N PHE A 138 4.41 2.44 -5.45
CA PHE A 138 4.29 3.86 -5.76
C PHE A 138 3.47 4.56 -4.69
N GLN A 139 3.95 5.72 -4.27
CA GLN A 139 3.25 6.59 -3.36
C GLN A 139 3.42 8.05 -3.77
N ARG A 140 2.32 8.78 -3.74
CA ARG A 140 2.27 10.24 -3.90
C ARG A 140 1.82 10.88 -2.60
N LEU A 141 2.60 11.82 -2.14
CA LEU A 141 2.30 12.65 -0.97
C LEU A 141 2.08 14.09 -1.44
N ASP A 142 0.83 14.54 -1.41
CA ASP A 142 0.48 15.90 -1.77
C ASP A 142 0.59 16.79 -0.54
N LEU A 143 1.74 17.44 -0.41
CA LEU A 143 2.02 18.43 0.62
C LEU A 143 1.51 19.79 0.13
N VAL A 144 1.19 20.70 1.06
CA VAL A 144 0.66 22.04 0.70
C VAL A 144 1.60 22.83 -0.23
N VAL A 145 2.90 22.59 -0.11
CA VAL A 145 3.93 23.34 -0.85
C VAL A 145 4.57 22.54 -1.98
N ALA A 146 4.37 21.24 -2.04
CA ALA A 146 4.99 20.35 -3.04
C ALA A 146 4.27 19.00 -3.09
N THR A 147 4.34 18.34 -4.23
CA THR A 147 3.99 16.92 -4.37
C THR A 147 5.29 16.10 -4.38
N VAL A 148 5.33 15.03 -3.61
CA VAL A 148 6.45 14.10 -3.55
C VAL A 148 5.98 12.74 -4.06
N ASP A 149 6.57 12.29 -5.17
CA ASP A 149 6.34 10.97 -5.73
C ASP A 149 7.51 10.06 -5.33
N THR A 150 7.17 8.91 -4.75
CA THR A 150 8.13 7.85 -4.45
C THR A 150 7.76 6.61 -5.26
N SER A 151 8.71 6.11 -6.02
CA SER A 151 8.61 4.83 -6.73
C SER A 151 9.72 3.92 -6.29
N SER A 152 9.37 2.67 -5.96
CA SER A 152 10.36 1.65 -5.64
C SER A 152 10.12 0.44 -6.53
N THR A 153 11.20 -0.20 -6.95
CA THR A 153 11.17 -1.49 -7.63
C THR A 153 12.11 -2.45 -6.92
N TYR A 154 11.74 -3.71 -6.85
CA TYR A 154 12.58 -4.73 -6.26
C TYR A 154 12.54 -6.02 -7.08
N THR A 155 13.59 -6.79 -6.98
CA THR A 155 13.75 -8.11 -7.58
C THR A 155 14.23 -9.08 -6.51
N CYS A 156 13.68 -10.29 -6.52
CA CYS A 156 14.14 -11.37 -5.68
C CYS A 156 14.99 -12.30 -6.54
N ASP A 157 16.30 -12.29 -6.32
CA ASP A 157 17.25 -13.12 -7.06
C ASP A 157 18.19 -13.85 -6.06
N PRO A 158 18.03 -15.19 -5.93
CA PRO A 158 17.04 -16.04 -6.61
C PRO A 158 15.60 -15.72 -6.19
N PRO A 159 14.58 -16.08 -7.03
CA PRO A 159 13.17 -15.97 -6.66
C PRO A 159 12.88 -16.61 -5.31
N VAL A 160 12.01 -15.99 -4.51
CA VAL A 160 11.69 -16.47 -3.17
C VAL A 160 10.37 -17.24 -3.15
N ASP A 161 10.28 -18.32 -2.38
CA ASP A 161 9.06 -19.09 -2.25
C ASP A 161 7.96 -18.25 -1.54
N ALA A 162 6.86 -17.99 -2.22
CA ALA A 162 5.63 -17.45 -1.66
C ALA A 162 4.68 -18.55 -1.16
N ILE A 163 4.65 -19.70 -1.86
CA ILE A 163 3.94 -20.92 -1.47
C ILE A 163 4.83 -22.11 -1.79
N ARG A 164 5.07 -23.01 -0.84
CA ARG A 164 5.76 -24.27 -1.08
C ARG A 164 4.76 -25.39 -1.33
N ALA A 165 5.04 -26.25 -2.31
CA ALA A 165 4.21 -27.41 -2.63
C ALA A 165 4.09 -28.40 -1.45
N THR A 166 5.18 -28.52 -0.66
CA THR A 166 5.20 -29.35 0.54
C THR A 166 5.61 -28.49 1.72
N GLN A 167 4.68 -28.32 2.67
CA GLN A 167 4.91 -27.51 3.86
C GLN A 167 4.02 -27.95 5.02
N ARG A 168 4.47 -27.69 6.24
CA ARG A 168 3.74 -27.96 7.48
C ARG A 168 3.58 -26.67 8.25
N ALA A 169 2.49 -26.52 8.97
CA ALA A 169 2.28 -25.35 9.83
C ALA A 169 3.49 -25.16 10.78
N GLY A 170 4.01 -23.94 10.82
CA GLY A 170 5.24 -23.58 11.54
C GLY A 170 6.53 -23.65 10.70
N ASP A 171 6.51 -24.21 9.50
CA ASP A 171 7.66 -24.15 8.61
C ASP A 171 7.98 -22.69 8.27
N HIS A 172 9.27 -22.36 8.28
CA HIS A 172 9.74 -21.01 7.96
C HIS A 172 11.01 -21.05 7.11
N TRP A 173 11.24 -19.98 6.36
CA TRP A 173 12.44 -19.77 5.54
C TRP A 173 12.76 -18.29 5.44
N MET A 174 13.99 -18.01 5.11
CA MET A 174 14.43 -16.63 4.85
C MET A 174 14.06 -16.21 3.43
N GLN A 175 13.62 -14.99 3.28
CA GLN A 175 13.43 -14.34 2.00
C GLN A 175 14.29 -13.08 1.95
N GLU A 176 14.80 -12.77 0.75
CA GLU A 176 15.52 -11.53 0.48
C GLU A 176 15.17 -11.03 -0.92
N CYS A 177 14.83 -9.76 -1.02
CA CYS A 177 14.64 -9.05 -2.27
C CYS A 177 15.42 -7.74 -2.21
N ARG A 178 15.95 -7.29 -3.35
CA ARG A 178 16.76 -6.07 -3.48
C ARG A 178 16.15 -5.13 -4.48
N GLY A 179 16.30 -3.85 -4.24
CA GLY A 179 15.69 -2.86 -5.11
C GLY A 179 16.25 -1.47 -4.94
N THR A 180 15.56 -0.54 -5.58
CA THR A 180 15.86 0.90 -5.50
C THR A 180 14.60 1.69 -5.23
N SER A 181 14.74 2.85 -4.62
CA SER A 181 13.65 3.77 -4.35
C SER A 181 14.05 5.18 -4.77
N THR A 182 13.14 5.90 -5.42
CA THR A 182 13.36 7.34 -5.71
C THR A 182 13.31 8.21 -4.46
N GLY A 183 12.83 7.66 -3.34
CA GLY A 183 12.77 8.33 -2.04
C GLY A 183 14.05 8.21 -1.21
N SER A 184 15.09 7.53 -1.71
CA SER A 184 16.38 7.35 -1.01
C SER A 184 17.50 7.06 -1.99
N ASP A 185 18.72 7.30 -1.55
CA ASP A 185 19.92 6.93 -2.30
C ASP A 185 20.33 5.48 -1.98
N GLY A 186 20.84 4.78 -3.00
CA GLY A 186 21.40 3.44 -2.88
C GLY A 186 20.37 2.31 -2.96
N GLU A 187 20.89 1.09 -2.81
CA GLU A 187 20.09 -0.14 -2.83
C GLU A 187 19.31 -0.29 -1.52
N VAL A 188 18.08 -0.78 -1.62
CA VAL A 188 17.25 -1.19 -0.47
C VAL A 188 17.18 -2.71 -0.47
N ILE A 189 17.50 -3.32 0.67
CA ILE A 189 17.42 -4.77 0.87
C ILE A 189 16.26 -5.02 1.85
N SER A 190 15.30 -5.83 1.42
CA SER A 190 14.18 -6.29 2.25
C SER A 190 14.37 -7.77 2.54
N SER A 191 14.68 -8.13 3.80
CA SER A 191 14.97 -9.52 4.16
C SER A 191 14.38 -9.90 5.51
N GLY A 192 14.02 -11.18 5.65
CA GLY A 192 13.52 -11.71 6.93
C GLY A 192 12.82 -13.05 6.80
N PRO A 193 12.32 -13.57 7.93
CA PRO A 193 11.60 -14.82 7.96
C PRO A 193 10.22 -14.73 7.31
N TYR A 194 9.86 -15.79 6.63
CA TYR A 194 8.55 -16.05 6.08
C TYR A 194 8.06 -17.39 6.63
N THR A 195 6.93 -17.38 7.32
CA THR A 195 6.42 -18.51 8.08
C THR A 195 5.08 -18.97 7.52
N TYR A 196 4.92 -20.24 7.21
CA TYR A 196 3.63 -20.84 6.93
C TYR A 196 2.89 -21.08 8.26
N VAL A 197 1.84 -20.31 8.52
CA VAL A 197 1.02 -20.41 9.73
C VAL A 197 0.13 -21.64 9.67
N GLY A 198 -0.46 -21.91 8.50
CA GLY A 198 -1.32 -23.08 8.29
C GLY A 198 -2.43 -22.87 7.28
N PRO A 199 -3.22 -23.91 7.00
CA PRO A 199 -4.39 -23.81 6.15
C PRO A 199 -5.55 -23.19 6.94
N GLU A 200 -6.31 -22.31 6.29
CA GLU A 200 -7.51 -21.68 6.86
C GLU A 200 -8.66 -21.72 5.84
N ARG A 201 -9.87 -21.42 6.29
CA ARG A 201 -11.03 -21.20 5.42
C ARG A 201 -11.58 -19.81 5.66
N LEU A 202 -11.54 -18.99 4.62
CA LEU A 202 -12.11 -17.64 4.65
C LEU A 202 -13.47 -17.61 3.97
N ASP A 203 -14.34 -16.74 4.43
CA ASP A 203 -15.60 -16.45 3.75
C ASP A 203 -15.33 -15.32 2.74
N ILE A 204 -15.48 -15.63 1.47
CA ILE A 204 -15.33 -14.68 0.36
C ILE A 204 -16.65 -14.61 -0.40
N GLY A 205 -17.40 -13.54 -0.20
CA GLY A 205 -18.71 -13.35 -0.83
C GLY A 205 -19.71 -14.47 -0.53
N GLY A 206 -19.72 -15.01 0.69
CA GLY A 206 -20.57 -16.11 1.10
C GLY A 206 -20.05 -17.51 0.74
N THR A 207 -18.89 -17.62 0.11
CA THR A 207 -18.25 -18.89 -0.24
C THR A 207 -17.07 -19.19 0.68
N LYS A 208 -16.99 -20.42 1.20
CA LYS A 208 -15.85 -20.87 2.01
C LYS A 208 -14.67 -21.27 1.10
N VAL A 209 -13.68 -20.41 1.01
CA VAL A 209 -12.47 -20.60 0.21
C VAL A 209 -11.37 -21.21 1.07
N ALA A 210 -10.72 -22.26 0.57
CA ALA A 210 -9.53 -22.85 1.21
C ALA A 210 -8.34 -21.93 0.97
N THR A 211 -7.67 -21.53 2.03
CA THR A 211 -6.54 -20.60 1.98
C THR A 211 -5.31 -21.13 2.70
N LEU A 212 -4.15 -20.60 2.30
CA LEU A 212 -2.87 -20.82 2.94
C LEU A 212 -2.44 -19.50 3.59
N HIS A 213 -2.30 -19.50 4.92
CA HIS A 213 -1.93 -18.33 5.70
C HIS A 213 -0.43 -18.29 5.95
N TYR A 214 0.18 -17.14 5.66
CA TYR A 214 1.59 -16.87 5.92
C TYR A 214 1.76 -15.59 6.71
N HIS A 215 2.80 -15.57 7.54
CA HIS A 215 3.29 -14.40 8.23
C HIS A 215 4.69 -14.06 7.71
N ARG A 216 4.88 -12.82 7.30
CA ARG A 216 6.13 -12.27 6.80
C ARG A 216 6.60 -11.15 7.72
N SER A 217 7.82 -11.26 8.24
CA SER A 217 8.46 -10.20 9.01
C SER A 217 9.80 -9.87 8.35
N ARG A 218 9.93 -8.70 7.76
CA ARG A 218 11.12 -8.26 7.05
C ARG A 218 11.72 -7.01 7.68
N ASN A 219 13.04 -6.91 7.62
CA ASN A 219 13.80 -5.71 7.89
C ASN A 219 14.22 -5.07 6.56
N LEU A 220 14.12 -3.75 6.48
CA LEU A 220 14.66 -2.95 5.41
C LEU A 220 16.02 -2.43 5.83
N THR A 221 17.02 -2.53 4.94
CA THR A 221 18.38 -2.03 5.16
C THR A 221 18.93 -1.38 3.89
N GLY A 222 20.04 -0.66 3.99
CA GLY A 222 20.63 0.06 2.87
C GLY A 222 20.11 1.49 2.74
N GLY A 223 19.64 1.89 1.57
CA GLY A 223 19.14 3.24 1.29
C GLY A 223 17.93 3.65 2.13
N GLN A 224 17.17 2.68 2.64
CA GLN A 224 16.10 2.86 3.62
C GLN A 224 16.29 1.86 4.75
N THR A 225 15.76 2.18 5.93
CA THR A 225 15.70 1.25 7.06
C THR A 225 14.28 1.15 7.56
N GLY A 226 13.93 0.04 8.21
CA GLY A 226 12.58 -0.12 8.74
C GLY A 226 12.17 -1.56 8.91
N THR A 227 10.87 -1.77 9.10
CA THR A 227 10.27 -3.08 9.31
C THR A 227 8.98 -3.21 8.51
N GLU A 228 8.71 -4.44 8.08
CA GLU A 228 7.48 -4.83 7.43
C GLU A 228 6.95 -6.10 8.13
N ASP A 229 5.73 -6.03 8.67
CA ASP A 229 5.02 -7.15 9.28
C ASP A 229 3.72 -7.37 8.51
N VAL A 230 3.57 -8.54 7.88
CA VAL A 230 2.47 -8.84 6.98
C VAL A 230 1.92 -10.22 7.23
N ASN A 231 0.59 -10.30 7.38
CA ASN A 231 -0.15 -11.54 7.25
C ASN A 231 -0.82 -11.58 5.88
N VAL A 232 -0.62 -12.64 5.12
CA VAL A 232 -1.21 -12.85 3.80
C VAL A 232 -1.86 -14.23 3.70
N TRP A 233 -3.05 -14.26 3.10
CA TRP A 233 -3.78 -15.50 2.80
C TRP A 233 -3.90 -15.65 1.30
N PHE A 234 -3.32 -16.70 0.78
CA PHE A 234 -3.46 -17.07 -0.62
C PHE A 234 -4.59 -18.07 -0.80
N ASP A 235 -5.38 -17.94 -1.85
CA ASP A 235 -6.24 -19.02 -2.31
C ASP A 235 -5.40 -20.25 -2.65
N ALA A 236 -5.73 -21.40 -2.07
CA ALA A 236 -4.91 -22.61 -2.19
C ALA A 236 -4.85 -23.18 -3.61
N ALA A 237 -5.81 -22.84 -4.47
CA ALA A 237 -5.90 -23.34 -5.84
C ALA A 237 -5.15 -22.43 -6.83
N THR A 238 -5.38 -21.13 -6.74
CA THR A 238 -4.88 -20.16 -7.74
C THR A 238 -3.68 -19.35 -7.28
N GLY A 239 -3.36 -19.37 -5.98
CA GLY A 239 -2.31 -18.53 -5.41
C GLY A 239 -2.66 -17.04 -5.33
N LEU A 240 -3.91 -16.66 -5.62
CA LEU A 240 -4.35 -15.26 -5.48
C LEU A 240 -4.31 -14.84 -4.01
N PRO A 241 -3.64 -13.74 -3.64
CA PRO A 241 -3.81 -13.14 -2.31
C PRO A 241 -5.25 -12.71 -2.10
N VAL A 242 -5.99 -13.38 -1.21
CA VAL A 242 -7.40 -13.09 -0.94
C VAL A 242 -7.61 -12.24 0.31
N ARG A 243 -6.60 -12.16 1.16
CA ARG A 243 -6.58 -11.28 2.33
C ARG A 243 -5.15 -10.87 2.66
N ASN A 244 -5.00 -9.64 3.10
CA ASN A 244 -3.72 -9.11 3.57
C ASN A 244 -3.96 -8.19 4.79
N GLN A 245 -3.04 -8.23 5.73
CA GLN A 245 -2.96 -7.30 6.86
C GLN A 245 -1.50 -6.91 7.00
N ARG A 246 -1.20 -5.62 7.08
CA ARG A 246 0.18 -5.15 7.12
C ARG A 246 0.39 -3.99 8.06
N VAL A 247 1.57 -3.98 8.67
CA VAL A 247 2.13 -2.85 9.42
C VAL A 247 3.53 -2.63 8.87
N ILE A 248 3.80 -1.42 8.41
CA ILE A 248 5.07 -1.05 7.78
C ILE A 248 5.59 0.22 8.43
N THR A 249 6.87 0.26 8.75
CA THR A 249 7.56 1.47 9.18
C THR A 249 8.82 1.63 8.34
N VAL A 250 9.00 2.78 7.70
CA VAL A 250 10.17 3.07 6.86
C VAL A 250 10.79 4.38 7.32
N HIS A 251 12.10 4.35 7.49
CA HIS A 251 12.92 5.52 7.74
C HIS A 251 13.80 5.77 6.52
N SER A 252 13.72 6.95 5.96
CA SER A 252 14.56 7.37 4.84
C SER A 252 15.21 8.72 5.13
N THR A 253 16.39 8.94 4.54
CA THR A 253 17.06 10.24 4.57
C THR A 253 16.75 10.95 3.27
N SER A 254 16.00 12.04 3.33
CA SER A 254 15.66 12.88 2.17
C SER A 254 16.44 14.20 2.21
N LEU A 255 16.33 14.99 1.13
CA LEU A 255 16.91 16.34 1.07
C LEU A 255 16.39 17.29 2.16
N ILE A 256 15.25 16.97 2.77
CA ILE A 256 14.65 17.74 3.88
C ILE A 256 14.95 17.14 5.26
N GLY A 257 15.80 16.11 5.32
CA GLY A 257 16.19 15.44 6.57
C GLY A 257 15.59 14.03 6.71
N GLY A 258 15.71 13.44 7.89
CA GLY A 258 15.12 12.12 8.19
C GLY A 258 13.60 12.18 8.20
N VAL A 259 12.99 11.23 7.50
CA VAL A 259 11.54 11.08 7.35
C VAL A 259 11.14 9.69 7.83
N THR A 260 10.10 9.62 8.66
CA THR A 260 9.45 8.37 9.05
C THR A 260 8.11 8.26 8.35
N TYR A 261 7.90 7.14 7.68
CA TYR A 261 6.64 6.73 7.10
C TYR A 261 6.12 5.50 7.84
N GLU A 262 4.84 5.52 8.19
CA GLU A 262 4.13 4.42 8.83
C GLU A 262 2.88 4.08 8.04
N GLU A 263 2.61 2.80 7.86
CA GLU A 263 1.42 2.29 7.22
C GLU A 263 0.81 1.17 8.06
N ASN A 264 -0.50 1.22 8.23
CA ASN A 264 -1.30 0.14 8.80
C ASN A 264 -2.52 -0.05 7.92
N GLY A 265 -2.67 -1.24 7.34
CA GLY A 265 -3.75 -1.49 6.41
C GLY A 265 -4.13 -2.95 6.29
N SER A 266 -5.34 -3.16 5.79
CA SER A 266 -5.85 -4.49 5.47
C SER A 266 -6.76 -4.46 4.27
N PHE A 267 -6.85 -5.60 3.57
CA PHE A 267 -7.86 -5.83 2.55
C PHE A 267 -8.28 -7.30 2.49
N GLN A 268 -9.49 -7.54 2.03
CA GLN A 268 -10.03 -8.86 1.77
C GLN A 268 -10.85 -8.87 0.48
N LEU A 269 -10.73 -9.94 -0.28
CA LEU A 269 -11.45 -10.15 -1.53
C LEU A 269 -12.96 -10.28 -1.28
N GLU A 270 -13.78 -9.65 -2.13
CA GLU A 270 -15.24 -9.75 -2.08
C GLU A 270 -15.80 -10.87 -2.99
N SER A 271 -15.07 -11.26 -4.04
CA SER A 271 -15.48 -12.32 -4.98
C SER A 271 -14.26 -12.98 -5.61
N MET A 272 -14.32 -14.31 -5.77
CA MET A 272 -13.28 -15.08 -6.48
C MET A 272 -13.28 -14.84 -8.00
N ASN A 273 -14.34 -14.26 -8.55
CA ASN A 273 -14.46 -13.98 -9.97
C ASN A 273 -14.04 -12.53 -10.26
N PRO A 274 -13.13 -12.30 -11.21
CA PRO A 274 -12.82 -10.95 -11.67
C PRO A 274 -14.00 -10.33 -12.43
N THR A 275 -14.03 -8.98 -12.50
CA THR A 275 -15.09 -8.20 -13.15
C THR A 275 -14.64 -7.63 -14.49
#